data_bcc6058fb88d6fe0250158806427ef9b
#
_entry.id   bcc6058fb88d6fe0250158806427ef9b
#
_cell.length_a   1.000
_cell.length_b   1.000
_cell.length_c   1.000
_cell.angle_alpha   90.00
_cell.angle_beta   90.00
_cell.angle_gamma   90.00
#
_symmetry.space_group_name_H-M   'P 1'
#
loop_
_entity.id
_entity.type
_entity.pdbx_description
1 polymer ?
#
loop_
_entity_poly.entity_id
_entity_poly.type
_entity_poly.pdbx_seq_one_letter_code
_entity_poly.pdbx_strand_id
1 'polypeptide(L)'
;MGLQNIHVGIVGAGIGGLAAAVAFRRAGVDVTVLEAAEELREVNHIPIACMDILLQRWGVSDVIGENLVRIEELNMRRKDGTLVGHTKIPTIEAALGRPWWLVHRAHLHDGLAAVAKDLGATVHIDSRVVVVEYRDSDKVKVVTEKGDTYIFDLCVGADGLNSVVRKMLFPNVQPEPPTTNSAYRATVPYDRIRQDPIARELVEKQTMEVWMGHNAYIITYPISGGKIFNLVLSHHPSEKVRATQPNVPIEELRSEYKDFDPRIKRIVDMIPDTSRWPLMVTGPLESWSSPRKNVVLMGDAAHSMVNHMAQGAATAMEDGAFLAKCIGAVAQGSLSLPDAISLYEQERMPKAFMKQQVSFLNGAIWHLPDGPKQQARDAAMAPELEGKYLVRSSNLYGDPQTVLEVYGYDAEAHAEEALARYLNNRKDVTHPVTGIVPSVEKKYVGWFTSLPESMSQARL
;
A
#
# COMPACT_ATOMS: atom_id res chain seq x y z
N MET A 1 15.48 30.38 -18.16
CA MET A 1 15.09 29.30 -19.06
C MET A 1 13.57 29.25 -19.04
N GLY A 2 12.91 29.11 -20.23
CA GLY A 2 11.43 29.05 -20.26
C GLY A 2 10.92 27.73 -19.69
N LEU A 3 9.70 27.75 -19.11
CA LEU A 3 8.99 26.55 -18.69
C LEU A 3 8.85 25.59 -19.88
N GLN A 4 9.25 24.35 -19.71
CA GLN A 4 9.01 23.31 -20.71
C GLN A 4 7.60 22.75 -20.47
N ASN A 5 6.78 22.73 -21.53
CA ASN A 5 5.47 22.08 -21.44
C ASN A 5 5.66 20.57 -21.53
N ILE A 6 5.60 19.88 -20.38
CA ILE A 6 5.72 18.42 -20.29
C ILE A 6 4.32 17.84 -20.17
N HIS A 7 3.98 16.91 -21.04
CA HIS A 7 2.74 16.16 -21.00
C HIS A 7 2.97 14.73 -20.53
N VAL A 8 2.42 14.38 -19.40
CA VAL A 8 2.53 13.03 -18.79
C VAL A 8 1.27 12.22 -19.06
N GLY A 9 1.46 11.01 -19.60
CA GLY A 9 0.42 10.00 -19.72
C GLY A 9 0.50 9.01 -18.56
N ILE A 10 -0.60 8.80 -17.85
CA ILE A 10 -0.70 7.80 -16.77
C ILE A 10 -1.61 6.66 -17.25
N VAL A 11 -1.10 5.44 -17.20
CA VAL A 11 -1.87 4.24 -17.52
C VAL A 11 -2.42 3.64 -16.23
N GLY A 12 -3.74 3.68 -16.06
CA GLY A 12 -4.48 3.22 -14.90
C GLY A 12 -4.91 4.35 -13.96
N ALA A 13 -6.22 4.42 -13.67
CA ALA A 13 -6.84 5.34 -12.74
C ALA A 13 -7.14 4.70 -11.36
N GLY A 14 -6.33 3.76 -10.92
CA GLY A 14 -6.34 3.28 -9.54
C GLY A 14 -5.86 4.35 -8.57
N ILE A 15 -5.81 4.04 -7.26
CA ILE A 15 -5.36 4.98 -6.22
C ILE A 15 -3.99 5.59 -6.56
N GLY A 16 -3.01 4.77 -6.98
CA GLY A 16 -1.69 5.28 -7.34
C GLY A 16 -1.70 6.23 -8.54
N GLY A 17 -2.42 5.88 -9.61
CA GLY A 17 -2.52 6.71 -10.82
C GLY A 17 -3.24 8.03 -10.58
N LEU A 18 -4.35 8.03 -9.83
CA LEU A 18 -5.07 9.26 -9.46
C LEU A 18 -4.25 10.12 -8.50
N ALA A 19 -3.56 9.52 -7.53
CA ALA A 19 -2.64 10.23 -6.65
C ALA A 19 -1.49 10.89 -7.43
N ALA A 20 -0.92 10.18 -8.40
CA ALA A 20 0.08 10.76 -9.31
C ALA A 20 -0.51 11.92 -10.13
N ALA A 21 -1.73 11.76 -10.65
CA ALA A 21 -2.40 12.84 -11.38
C ALA A 21 -2.59 14.10 -10.51
N VAL A 22 -3.02 13.96 -9.26
CA VAL A 22 -3.09 15.06 -8.29
C VAL A 22 -1.71 15.71 -8.11
N ALA A 23 -0.68 14.90 -7.85
CA ALA A 23 0.67 15.39 -7.57
C ALA A 23 1.28 16.10 -8.78
N PHE A 24 1.16 15.57 -9.99
CA PHE A 24 1.65 16.20 -11.22
C PHE A 24 0.93 17.53 -11.51
N ARG A 25 -0.40 17.56 -11.38
CA ARG A 25 -1.16 18.83 -11.57
C ARG A 25 -0.74 19.88 -10.56
N ARG A 26 -0.51 19.52 -9.31
CA ARG A 26 0.05 20.40 -8.27
C ARG A 26 1.45 20.91 -8.59
N ALA A 27 2.25 20.11 -9.31
CA ALA A 27 3.57 20.51 -9.81
C ALA A 27 3.51 21.35 -11.10
N GLY A 28 2.31 21.66 -11.62
CA GLY A 28 2.13 22.44 -12.85
C GLY A 28 2.37 21.65 -14.15
N VAL A 29 2.32 20.32 -14.10
CA VAL A 29 2.56 19.41 -15.22
C VAL A 29 1.23 18.98 -15.83
N ASP A 30 1.14 18.94 -17.16
CA ASP A 30 -0.06 18.47 -17.86
C ASP A 30 -0.18 16.95 -17.80
N VAL A 31 -1.40 16.45 -17.48
CA VAL A 31 -1.65 15.05 -17.22
C VAL A 31 -2.88 14.55 -17.98
N THR A 32 -2.70 13.40 -18.62
CA THR A 32 -3.79 12.57 -19.14
C THR A 32 -3.72 11.18 -18.52
N VAL A 33 -4.82 10.72 -17.93
CA VAL A 33 -4.96 9.38 -17.34
C VAL A 33 -5.81 8.53 -18.28
N LEU A 34 -5.34 7.32 -18.59
CA LEU A 34 -6.03 6.34 -19.43
C LEU A 34 -6.48 5.16 -18.55
N GLU A 35 -7.78 4.99 -18.38
CA GLU A 35 -8.38 3.95 -17.55
C GLU A 35 -9.12 2.91 -18.40
N ALA A 36 -8.86 1.64 -18.10
CA ALA A 36 -9.44 0.52 -18.82
C ALA A 36 -10.91 0.27 -18.50
N ALA A 37 -11.38 0.67 -17.32
CA ALA A 37 -12.75 0.49 -16.88
C ALA A 37 -13.71 1.50 -17.56
N GLU A 38 -14.94 1.09 -17.77
CA GLU A 38 -16.00 1.93 -18.36
C GLU A 38 -16.50 3.01 -17.38
N GLU A 39 -16.23 2.83 -16.09
CA GLU A 39 -16.61 3.77 -15.03
C GLU A 39 -15.43 3.99 -14.08
N LEU A 40 -15.25 5.23 -13.63
CA LEU A 40 -14.34 5.57 -12.54
C LEU A 40 -14.98 5.17 -11.21
N ARG A 41 -14.88 3.92 -10.87
CA ARG A 41 -15.25 3.44 -9.53
C ARG A 41 -14.39 2.26 -9.11
N GLU A 42 -14.10 2.19 -7.83
CA GLU A 42 -13.42 1.06 -7.26
C GLU A 42 -14.43 -0.08 -7.00
N VAL A 43 -14.30 -1.18 -7.73
CA VAL A 43 -15.20 -2.34 -7.63
C VAL A 43 -14.85 -3.24 -6.44
N ASN A 44 -13.62 -3.11 -5.91
CA ASN A 44 -13.13 -3.93 -4.82
C ASN A 44 -13.34 -3.22 -3.48
N HIS A 45 -14.19 -3.77 -2.64
CA HIS A 45 -14.41 -3.30 -1.25
C HIS A 45 -13.18 -3.61 -0.36
N ILE A 46 -12.05 -2.99 -0.65
CA ILE A 46 -10.82 -3.16 0.12
C ILE A 46 -10.58 -1.89 0.92
N PRO A 47 -10.73 -1.91 2.23
CA PRO A 47 -10.40 -0.76 3.06
C PRO A 47 -8.88 -0.59 3.18
N ILE A 48 -8.46 0.64 3.40
CA ILE A 48 -7.06 1.03 3.54
C ILE A 48 -6.88 1.75 4.87
N ALA A 49 -5.88 1.33 5.64
CA ALA A 49 -5.35 2.16 6.71
C ALA A 49 -4.40 3.18 6.08
N CYS A 50 -4.70 4.46 6.21
CA CYS A 50 -3.93 5.52 5.59
C CYS A 50 -3.44 6.51 6.64
N MET A 51 -2.12 6.55 6.87
CA MET A 51 -1.44 7.61 7.62
C MET A 51 -0.72 8.55 6.66
N ASP A 52 -1.41 8.99 5.60
CA ASP A 52 -0.72 9.76 4.57
C ASP A 52 -0.98 11.25 4.72
N ILE A 53 0.09 11.98 5.04
CA ILE A 53 0.07 13.44 5.08
C ILE A 53 -0.33 14.06 3.72
N LEU A 54 -0.14 13.32 2.63
CA LEU A 54 -0.46 13.76 1.28
C LEU A 54 -1.98 14.01 1.13
N LEU A 55 -2.83 13.18 1.74
CA LEU A 55 -4.28 13.38 1.68
C LEU A 55 -4.70 14.73 2.26
N GLN A 56 -4.06 15.14 3.35
CA GLN A 56 -4.32 16.42 3.99
C GLN A 56 -3.76 17.58 3.14
N ARG A 57 -2.50 17.48 2.72
CA ARG A 57 -1.86 18.52 1.91
C ARG A 57 -2.52 18.76 0.55
N TRP A 58 -3.12 17.71 0.00
CA TRP A 58 -3.77 17.77 -1.30
C TRP A 58 -5.25 18.16 -1.21
N GLY A 59 -5.81 18.28 0.00
CA GLY A 59 -7.23 18.56 0.21
C GLY A 59 -8.13 17.36 -0.03
N VAL A 60 -7.57 16.16 -0.26
CA VAL A 60 -8.34 14.92 -0.49
C VAL A 60 -9.10 14.52 0.76
N SER A 61 -8.51 14.70 1.95
CA SER A 61 -9.19 14.44 3.22
C SER A 61 -10.47 15.26 3.40
N ASP A 62 -10.48 16.50 2.93
CA ASP A 62 -11.64 17.40 3.05
C ASP A 62 -12.78 16.93 2.14
N VAL A 63 -12.45 16.42 0.94
CA VAL A 63 -13.43 15.85 0.01
C VAL A 63 -14.02 14.55 0.56
N ILE A 64 -13.21 13.68 1.19
CA ILE A 64 -13.70 12.42 1.79
C ILE A 64 -14.55 12.72 3.03
N GLY A 65 -14.19 13.74 3.81
CA GLY A 65 -14.95 14.26 4.94
C GLY A 65 -15.27 13.21 6.00
N GLU A 66 -16.55 13.12 6.37
CA GLU A 66 -17.06 12.23 7.43
C GLU A 66 -16.87 10.72 7.16
N ASN A 67 -16.52 10.33 5.93
CA ASN A 67 -16.22 8.94 5.62
C ASN A 67 -14.83 8.49 6.10
N LEU A 68 -13.97 9.42 6.50
CA LEU A 68 -12.73 9.11 7.22
C LEU A 68 -13.07 8.67 8.65
N VAL A 69 -12.34 7.68 9.15
CA VAL A 69 -12.50 7.21 10.53
C VAL A 69 -11.19 7.38 11.26
N ARG A 70 -11.23 8.02 12.42
CA ARG A 70 -10.13 8.01 13.41
C ARG A 70 -10.40 6.92 14.42
N ILE A 71 -9.39 6.13 14.71
CA ILE A 71 -9.45 5.11 15.76
C ILE A 71 -8.69 5.57 16.99
N GLU A 72 -9.11 5.08 18.15
CA GLU A 72 -8.47 5.39 19.43
C GLU A 72 -7.34 4.42 19.76
N GLU A 73 -7.56 3.15 19.43
CA GLU A 73 -6.73 2.03 19.89
C GLU A 73 -6.50 1.01 18.78
N LEU A 74 -5.32 0.42 18.82
CA LEU A 74 -5.00 -0.81 18.08
C LEU A 74 -4.65 -1.88 19.10
N ASN A 75 -5.36 -3.01 19.06
CA ASN A 75 -5.24 -4.10 20.03
C ASN A 75 -4.69 -5.36 19.34
N MET A 76 -3.65 -5.95 19.93
CA MET A 76 -3.05 -7.20 19.51
C MET A 76 -3.50 -8.31 20.46
N ARG A 77 -4.17 -9.30 19.90
CA ARG A 77 -4.72 -10.44 20.64
C ARG A 77 -4.16 -11.76 20.12
N ARG A 78 -4.11 -12.75 20.97
CA ARG A 78 -4.05 -14.15 20.52
C ARG A 78 -5.39 -14.56 19.93
N LYS A 79 -5.41 -15.67 19.22
CA LYS A 79 -6.63 -16.21 18.61
C LYS A 79 -7.78 -16.42 19.61
N ASP A 80 -7.44 -16.73 20.88
CA ASP A 80 -8.40 -16.95 21.99
C ASP A 80 -8.96 -15.65 22.59
N GLY A 81 -8.52 -14.47 22.10
CA GLY A 81 -8.94 -13.16 22.59
C GLY A 81 -8.06 -12.55 23.67
N THR A 82 -7.05 -13.27 24.17
CA THR A 82 -6.10 -12.73 25.15
C THR A 82 -5.37 -11.51 24.60
N LEU A 83 -5.51 -10.34 25.23
CA LEU A 83 -4.81 -9.13 24.85
C LEU A 83 -3.33 -9.25 25.21
N VAL A 84 -2.43 -9.04 24.23
CA VAL A 84 -0.98 -9.16 24.38
C VAL A 84 -0.21 -7.90 24.01
N GLY A 85 -0.84 -6.98 23.28
CA GLY A 85 -0.27 -5.69 22.90
C GLY A 85 -1.36 -4.64 22.72
N HIS A 86 -1.00 -3.38 22.88
CA HIS A 86 -1.93 -2.27 22.82
C HIS A 86 -1.23 -0.98 22.40
N THR A 87 -1.73 -0.31 21.40
CA THR A 87 -1.21 0.99 20.96
C THR A 87 -2.32 2.03 21.03
N LYS A 88 -2.06 3.15 21.72
CA LYS A 88 -2.91 4.34 21.66
C LYS A 88 -2.57 5.15 20.42
N ILE A 89 -3.49 5.21 19.48
CA ILE A 89 -3.28 5.92 18.21
C ILE A 89 -3.03 7.42 18.39
N PRO A 90 -3.71 8.16 19.29
CA PRO A 90 -3.39 9.56 19.56
C PRO A 90 -1.92 9.81 19.97
N THR A 91 -1.25 8.83 20.59
CA THR A 91 0.18 8.96 20.92
C THR A 91 1.05 8.90 19.65
N ILE A 92 0.69 8.05 18.71
CA ILE A 92 1.37 7.97 17.39
C ILE A 92 1.10 9.24 16.57
N GLU A 93 -0.16 9.69 16.54
CA GLU A 93 -0.54 10.94 15.85
C GLU A 93 0.24 12.14 16.40
N ALA A 94 0.38 12.25 17.71
CA ALA A 94 1.15 13.33 18.34
C ALA A 94 2.64 13.26 17.99
N ALA A 95 3.23 12.06 17.94
CA ALA A 95 4.63 11.86 17.58
C ALA A 95 4.91 12.19 16.10
N LEU A 96 3.96 11.92 15.20
CA LEU A 96 4.08 12.15 13.77
C LEU A 96 3.56 13.54 13.33
N GLY A 97 2.81 14.25 14.18
CA GLY A 97 2.19 15.54 13.86
C GLY A 97 1.07 15.43 12.81
N ARG A 98 0.43 14.26 12.68
CA ARG A 98 -0.60 14.00 11.67
C ARG A 98 -1.59 12.95 12.13
N PRO A 99 -2.85 12.99 11.62
CA PRO A 99 -3.87 12.01 11.98
C PRO A 99 -3.61 10.65 11.35
N TRP A 100 -4.13 9.60 12.00
CA TRP A 100 -4.23 8.25 11.47
C TRP A 100 -5.66 7.99 11.03
N TRP A 101 -5.90 7.91 9.74
CA TRP A 101 -7.22 7.65 9.20
C TRP A 101 -7.36 6.21 8.68
N LEU A 102 -8.55 5.67 8.86
CA LEU A 102 -9.05 4.51 8.13
C LEU A 102 -10.08 4.98 7.12
N VAL A 103 -10.03 4.44 5.93
CA VAL A 103 -10.92 4.86 4.85
C VAL A 103 -11.34 3.67 3.99
N HIS A 104 -12.58 3.69 3.53
CA HIS A 104 -13.02 2.76 2.49
C HIS A 104 -12.33 3.11 1.17
N ARG A 105 -11.82 2.10 0.45
CA ARG A 105 -11.06 2.30 -0.79
C ARG A 105 -11.82 3.11 -1.84
N ALA A 106 -13.13 2.89 -1.96
CA ALA A 106 -13.96 3.66 -2.88
C ALA A 106 -13.97 5.16 -2.51
N HIS A 107 -14.13 5.52 -1.24
CA HIS A 107 -14.13 6.93 -0.82
C HIS A 107 -12.76 7.59 -1.06
N LEU A 108 -11.66 6.86 -0.87
CA LEU A 108 -10.33 7.37 -1.19
C LEU A 108 -10.16 7.57 -2.69
N HIS A 109 -10.61 6.62 -3.50
CA HIS A 109 -10.59 6.70 -4.95
C HIS A 109 -11.41 7.88 -5.47
N ASP A 110 -12.65 8.02 -5.00
CA ASP A 110 -13.55 9.12 -5.37
C ASP A 110 -12.97 10.49 -4.97
N GLY A 111 -12.40 10.58 -3.77
CA GLY A 111 -11.73 11.80 -3.29
C GLY A 111 -10.53 12.19 -4.16
N LEU A 112 -9.68 11.23 -4.50
CA LEU A 112 -8.53 11.47 -5.40
C LEU A 112 -9.00 11.86 -6.81
N ALA A 113 -10.02 11.18 -7.35
CA ALA A 113 -10.58 11.48 -8.67
C ALA A 113 -11.17 12.89 -8.74
N ALA A 114 -11.92 13.30 -7.71
CA ALA A 114 -12.48 14.64 -7.61
C ALA A 114 -11.37 15.70 -7.59
N VAL A 115 -10.38 15.57 -6.72
CA VAL A 115 -9.27 16.53 -6.62
C VAL A 115 -8.43 16.55 -7.90
N ALA A 116 -8.15 15.40 -8.52
CA ALA A 116 -7.42 15.35 -9.79
C ALA A 116 -8.16 16.12 -10.90
N LYS A 117 -9.48 15.92 -11.00
CA LYS A 117 -10.34 16.64 -11.96
C LYS A 117 -10.37 18.14 -11.68
N ASP A 118 -10.55 18.55 -10.44
CA ASP A 118 -10.58 19.98 -10.05
C ASP A 118 -9.26 20.70 -10.35
N LEU A 119 -8.14 19.97 -10.26
CA LEU A 119 -6.81 20.48 -10.66
C LEU A 119 -6.59 20.43 -12.19
N GLY A 120 -7.54 19.96 -12.97
CA GLY A 120 -7.49 19.95 -14.43
C GLY A 120 -6.77 18.73 -15.05
N ALA A 121 -6.70 17.60 -14.35
CA ALA A 121 -6.27 16.34 -14.97
C ALA A 121 -7.35 15.83 -15.94
N THR A 122 -6.95 15.40 -17.13
CA THR A 122 -7.85 14.76 -18.09
C THR A 122 -7.88 13.26 -17.84
N VAL A 123 -9.06 12.68 -17.67
CA VAL A 123 -9.23 11.23 -17.45
C VAL A 123 -10.10 10.65 -18.56
N HIS A 124 -9.54 9.71 -19.32
CA HIS A 124 -10.26 8.93 -20.31
C HIS A 124 -10.56 7.54 -19.74
N ILE A 125 -11.81 7.25 -19.51
CA ILE A 125 -12.32 5.91 -19.17
C ILE A 125 -12.48 5.07 -20.44
N ASP A 126 -12.70 3.76 -20.28
CA ASP A 126 -12.90 2.82 -21.39
C ASP A 126 -11.75 2.92 -22.44
N SER A 127 -10.55 3.18 -21.93
CA SER A 127 -9.32 3.46 -22.68
C SER A 127 -8.21 2.48 -22.31
N ARG A 128 -8.50 1.19 -22.46
CA ARG A 128 -7.57 0.10 -22.17
C ARG A 128 -6.33 0.20 -23.05
N VAL A 129 -5.19 0.47 -22.45
CA VAL A 129 -3.90 0.52 -23.14
C VAL A 129 -3.46 -0.89 -23.50
N VAL A 130 -3.04 -1.07 -24.78
CA VAL A 130 -2.56 -2.34 -25.32
C VAL A 130 -1.16 -2.24 -25.92
N VAL A 131 -0.70 -1.03 -26.32
CA VAL A 131 0.63 -0.80 -26.86
C VAL A 131 1.25 0.46 -26.26
N VAL A 132 2.55 0.38 -25.96
CA VAL A 132 3.39 1.53 -25.58
C VAL A 132 4.66 1.49 -26.40
N GLU A 133 4.77 2.39 -27.36
CA GLU A 133 5.95 2.54 -28.26
C GLU A 133 6.86 3.63 -27.67
N TYR A 134 8.08 3.25 -27.26
CA TYR A 134 8.98 4.15 -26.51
C TYR A 134 10.44 4.08 -26.95
N ARG A 135 10.77 3.23 -27.93
CA ARG A 135 12.18 2.92 -28.28
C ARG A 135 12.77 3.86 -29.32
N ASP A 136 11.96 4.29 -30.27
CA ASP A 136 12.43 4.95 -31.49
C ASP A 136 12.25 6.48 -31.49
N SER A 137 11.68 7.04 -30.43
CA SER A 137 11.38 8.47 -30.26
C SER A 137 11.64 8.93 -28.85
N ASP A 138 11.88 10.23 -28.66
CA ASP A 138 11.91 10.88 -27.36
C ASP A 138 10.50 10.97 -26.74
N LYS A 139 9.46 10.93 -27.58
CA LYS A 139 8.06 10.84 -27.15
C LYS A 139 7.62 9.38 -27.07
N VAL A 140 6.67 9.13 -26.20
CA VAL A 140 6.02 7.84 -26.01
C VAL A 140 4.66 7.87 -26.68
N LYS A 141 4.44 6.91 -27.59
CA LYS A 141 3.13 6.70 -28.21
C LYS A 141 2.40 5.57 -27.48
N VAL A 142 1.19 5.85 -27.03
CA VAL A 142 0.33 4.90 -26.35
C VAL A 142 -0.91 4.65 -27.21
N VAL A 143 -1.26 3.37 -27.39
CA VAL A 143 -2.42 2.96 -28.21
C VAL A 143 -3.39 2.17 -27.33
N THR A 144 -4.67 2.51 -27.41
CA THR A 144 -5.74 1.80 -26.72
C THR A 144 -6.29 0.64 -27.55
N GLU A 145 -7.04 -0.24 -26.93
CA GLU A 145 -7.74 -1.36 -27.60
C GLU A 145 -8.72 -0.89 -28.69
N LYS A 146 -9.28 0.33 -28.53
CA LYS A 146 -10.15 0.98 -29.51
C LYS A 146 -9.41 1.61 -30.69
N GLY A 147 -8.07 1.65 -30.63
CA GLY A 147 -7.21 2.26 -31.66
C GLY A 147 -6.92 3.74 -31.44
N ASP A 148 -7.41 4.35 -30.35
CA ASP A 148 -7.06 5.73 -30.00
C ASP A 148 -5.56 5.81 -29.71
N THR A 149 -4.95 6.91 -30.16
CA THR A 149 -3.51 7.13 -30.03
C THR A 149 -3.22 8.41 -29.27
N TYR A 150 -2.32 8.31 -28.27
CA TYR A 150 -1.86 9.41 -27.45
C TYR A 150 -0.33 9.53 -27.52
N ILE A 151 0.17 10.76 -27.46
CA ILE A 151 1.61 11.06 -27.48
C ILE A 151 1.99 11.83 -26.22
N PHE A 152 2.96 11.31 -25.47
CA PHE A 152 3.41 11.86 -24.20
C PHE A 152 4.93 12.08 -24.18
N ASP A 153 5.40 12.97 -23.31
CA ASP A 153 6.82 13.12 -22.98
C ASP A 153 7.28 12.01 -22.02
N LEU A 154 6.39 11.64 -21.10
CA LEU A 154 6.59 10.58 -20.13
C LEU A 154 5.32 9.73 -20.02
N CYS A 155 5.47 8.40 -20.05
CA CYS A 155 4.41 7.47 -19.74
C CYS A 155 4.65 6.82 -18.37
N VAL A 156 3.66 6.91 -17.47
CA VAL A 156 3.69 6.31 -16.14
C VAL A 156 2.77 5.09 -16.11
N GLY A 157 3.34 3.91 -15.89
CA GLY A 157 2.58 2.68 -15.69
C GLY A 157 2.13 2.55 -14.23
N ALA A 158 0.85 2.86 -13.98
CA ALA A 158 0.15 2.74 -12.70
C ALA A 158 -1.01 1.73 -12.78
N ASP A 159 -0.91 0.76 -13.70
CA ASP A 159 -1.91 -0.20 -14.12
C ASP A 159 -1.93 -1.49 -13.28
N GLY A 160 -1.37 -1.41 -12.08
CA GLY A 160 -1.57 -2.36 -11.01
C GLY A 160 -0.88 -3.71 -11.19
N LEU A 161 -1.36 -4.71 -10.45
CA LEU A 161 -0.76 -6.04 -10.36
C LEU A 161 -0.56 -6.71 -11.73
N ASN A 162 -1.54 -6.58 -12.63
CA ASN A 162 -1.52 -7.21 -13.96
C ASN A 162 -0.95 -6.30 -15.05
N SER A 163 -0.14 -5.32 -14.68
CA SER A 163 0.38 -4.26 -15.51
C SER A 163 0.80 -4.69 -16.91
N VAL A 164 0.21 -4.05 -17.91
CA VAL A 164 0.57 -4.18 -19.33
C VAL A 164 1.88 -3.44 -19.57
N VAL A 165 2.07 -2.26 -18.96
CA VAL A 165 3.30 -1.47 -19.12
C VAL A 165 4.50 -2.24 -18.57
N ARG A 166 4.37 -2.89 -17.38
CA ARG A 166 5.45 -3.77 -16.87
C ARG A 166 5.78 -4.91 -17.81
N LYS A 167 4.76 -5.60 -18.35
CA LYS A 167 4.99 -6.71 -19.28
C LYS A 167 5.75 -6.29 -20.55
N MET A 168 5.56 -5.05 -20.99
CA MET A 168 6.29 -4.51 -22.15
C MET A 168 7.73 -4.14 -21.81
N LEU A 169 7.98 -3.61 -20.62
CA LEU A 169 9.34 -3.28 -20.16
C LEU A 169 10.11 -4.54 -19.74
N PHE A 170 9.46 -5.42 -18.99
CA PHE A 170 10.04 -6.59 -18.32
C PHE A 170 9.19 -7.84 -18.56
N PRO A 171 9.19 -8.42 -19.77
CA PRO A 171 8.27 -9.51 -20.15
C PRO A 171 8.43 -10.78 -19.32
N ASN A 172 9.61 -10.98 -18.72
CA ASN A 172 9.91 -12.15 -17.89
C ASN A 172 9.49 -11.98 -16.42
N VAL A 173 9.02 -10.79 -16.02
CA VAL A 173 8.61 -10.53 -14.62
C VAL A 173 7.10 -10.64 -14.50
N GLN A 174 6.66 -11.63 -13.72
CA GLN A 174 5.25 -11.83 -13.39
C GLN A 174 5.06 -11.77 -11.87
N PRO A 175 3.91 -11.26 -11.39
CA PRO A 175 3.56 -11.36 -9.97
C PRO A 175 3.37 -12.81 -9.57
N GLU A 176 3.87 -13.16 -8.41
CA GLU A 176 3.78 -14.52 -7.88
C GLU A 176 3.33 -14.50 -6.41
N PRO A 177 2.59 -15.53 -5.95
CA PRO A 177 2.32 -15.70 -4.53
C PRO A 177 3.60 -16.24 -3.85
N PRO A 178 4.26 -15.45 -2.97
CA PRO A 178 5.53 -15.86 -2.35
C PRO A 178 5.35 -17.07 -1.43
N THR A 179 4.18 -17.17 -0.80
CA THR A 179 3.79 -18.28 0.09
C THR A 179 2.41 -18.83 -0.31
N THR A 180 1.85 -19.73 0.48
CA THR A 180 0.46 -20.16 0.34
C THR A 180 -0.54 -19.14 0.89
N ASN A 181 -0.06 -18.05 1.54
CA ASN A 181 -0.94 -17.10 2.19
C ASN A 181 -1.95 -16.46 1.22
N SER A 182 -3.19 -16.45 1.64
CA SER A 182 -4.31 -15.83 0.95
C SER A 182 -5.22 -15.16 1.98
N ALA A 183 -6.12 -14.30 1.54
CA ALA A 183 -7.02 -13.61 2.44
C ALA A 183 -8.48 -13.68 1.96
N TYR A 184 -9.38 -13.94 2.89
CA TYR A 184 -10.80 -13.61 2.72
C TYR A 184 -11.03 -12.15 3.13
N ARG A 185 -12.06 -11.56 2.57
CA ARG A 185 -12.50 -10.20 2.91
C ARG A 185 -14.00 -10.17 3.06
N ALA A 186 -14.44 -9.48 4.09
CA ALA A 186 -15.85 -9.33 4.37
C ALA A 186 -16.13 -8.01 5.09
N THR A 187 -17.37 -7.58 5.01
CA THR A 187 -17.86 -6.43 5.76
C THR A 187 -19.16 -6.78 6.46
N VAL A 188 -19.34 -6.25 7.66
CA VAL A 188 -20.58 -6.42 8.43
C VAL A 188 -21.03 -5.04 8.94
N PRO A 189 -22.30 -4.66 8.77
CA PRO A 189 -22.81 -3.42 9.34
C PRO A 189 -22.70 -3.40 10.87
N TYR A 190 -22.23 -2.29 11.46
CA TYR A 190 -22.12 -2.11 12.91
C TYR A 190 -23.45 -2.35 13.64
N ASP A 191 -24.57 -1.90 13.05
CA ASP A 191 -25.90 -2.07 13.66
C ASP A 191 -26.28 -3.54 13.81
N ARG A 192 -25.86 -4.40 12.90
CA ARG A 192 -26.07 -5.85 13.01
C ARG A 192 -25.23 -6.45 14.14
N ILE A 193 -23.98 -6.00 14.30
CA ILE A 193 -23.10 -6.47 15.38
C ILE A 193 -23.61 -6.02 16.74
N ARG A 194 -24.10 -4.77 16.86
CA ARG A 194 -24.67 -4.23 18.11
C ARG A 194 -25.84 -5.03 18.65
N GLN A 195 -26.58 -5.74 17.79
CA GLN A 195 -27.70 -6.60 18.18
C GLN A 195 -27.27 -7.95 18.78
N ASP A 196 -26.01 -8.36 18.57
CA ASP A 196 -25.49 -9.62 19.10
C ASP A 196 -24.94 -9.40 20.52
N PRO A 197 -25.41 -10.15 21.54
CA PRO A 197 -25.05 -9.93 22.95
C PRO A 197 -23.57 -10.21 23.25
N ILE A 198 -22.87 -10.96 22.41
CA ILE A 198 -21.47 -11.34 22.57
C ILE A 198 -20.57 -10.43 21.73
N ALA A 199 -20.90 -10.26 20.46
CA ALA A 199 -20.07 -9.51 19.50
C ALA A 199 -20.12 -8.00 19.70
N ARG A 200 -21.20 -7.44 20.29
CA ARG A 200 -21.41 -5.98 20.46
C ARG A 200 -20.25 -5.28 21.17
N GLU A 201 -19.55 -5.98 22.07
CA GLU A 201 -18.38 -5.45 22.79
C GLU A 201 -17.29 -4.93 21.81
N LEU A 202 -17.12 -5.59 20.66
CA LEU A 202 -16.11 -5.23 19.67
C LEU A 202 -16.44 -3.96 18.87
N VAL A 203 -17.64 -3.39 19.04
CA VAL A 203 -18.10 -2.18 18.35
C VAL A 203 -18.54 -1.06 19.30
N GLU A 204 -18.25 -1.19 20.59
CA GLU A 204 -18.47 -0.13 21.59
C GLU A 204 -17.52 1.04 21.38
N LYS A 205 -16.30 0.76 20.93
CA LYS A 205 -15.30 1.74 20.57
C LYS A 205 -14.88 1.55 19.09
N GLN A 206 -14.35 2.60 18.52
CA GLN A 206 -13.73 2.52 17.18
C GLN A 206 -12.27 2.11 17.33
N THR A 207 -12.01 0.81 17.26
CA THR A 207 -10.70 0.22 17.43
C THR A 207 -10.28 -0.56 16.19
N MET A 208 -8.98 -0.75 16.05
CA MET A 208 -8.41 -1.75 15.15
C MET A 208 -7.98 -2.95 15.99
N GLU A 209 -8.44 -4.13 15.63
CA GLU A 209 -8.19 -5.37 16.38
C GLU A 209 -7.47 -6.37 15.50
N VAL A 210 -6.46 -7.04 16.05
CA VAL A 210 -5.74 -8.13 15.38
C VAL A 210 -5.77 -9.36 16.26
N TRP A 211 -6.32 -10.48 15.76
CA TRP A 211 -6.26 -11.79 16.40
C TRP A 211 -5.22 -12.65 15.67
N MET A 212 -4.15 -12.97 16.36
CA MET A 212 -3.00 -13.72 15.84
C MET A 212 -3.09 -15.20 16.18
N GLY A 213 -2.94 -16.07 15.19
CA GLY A 213 -2.94 -17.52 15.36
C GLY A 213 -1.99 -18.22 14.40
N HIS A 214 -1.71 -19.50 14.65
CA HIS A 214 -0.87 -20.29 13.77
C HIS A 214 -1.50 -20.39 12.37
N ASN A 215 -0.77 -19.98 11.35
CA ASN A 215 -1.20 -19.98 9.95
C ASN A 215 -2.47 -19.18 9.62
N ALA A 216 -3.03 -18.45 10.58
CA ALA A 216 -4.21 -17.62 10.35
C ALA A 216 -4.21 -16.39 11.27
N TYR A 217 -4.70 -15.26 10.78
CA TYR A 217 -5.03 -14.11 11.62
C TYR A 217 -6.28 -13.41 11.09
N ILE A 218 -6.90 -12.63 11.97
CA ILE A 218 -8.00 -11.73 11.59
C ILE A 218 -7.58 -10.31 11.98
N ILE A 219 -7.76 -9.36 11.06
CA ILE A 219 -7.68 -7.94 11.37
C ILE A 219 -9.01 -7.29 11.07
N THR A 220 -9.48 -6.44 11.99
CA THR A 220 -10.73 -5.72 11.84
C THR A 220 -10.56 -4.24 12.16
N TYR A 221 -11.37 -3.41 11.51
CA TYR A 221 -11.40 -1.98 11.74
C TYR A 221 -12.65 -1.33 11.16
N PRO A 222 -13.07 -0.15 11.70
CA PRO A 222 -14.19 0.62 11.17
C PRO A 222 -13.85 1.32 9.85
N ILE A 223 -14.83 1.43 8.97
CA ILE A 223 -14.78 2.21 7.72
C ILE A 223 -16.10 2.93 7.49
N SER A 224 -16.17 3.79 6.46
CA SER A 224 -17.39 4.51 6.07
C SER A 224 -18.01 5.27 7.24
N GLY A 225 -17.23 6.15 7.88
CA GLY A 225 -17.68 6.91 9.04
C GLY A 225 -18.03 6.05 10.26
N GLY A 226 -17.42 4.87 10.41
CA GLY A 226 -17.68 3.96 11.52
C GLY A 226 -19.00 3.17 11.40
N LYS A 227 -19.60 3.12 10.22
CA LYS A 227 -20.87 2.40 9.97
C LYS A 227 -20.66 0.93 9.59
N ILE A 228 -19.49 0.61 9.03
CA ILE A 228 -19.17 -0.71 8.49
C ILE A 228 -17.94 -1.26 9.22
N PHE A 229 -18.06 -2.50 9.70
CA PHE A 229 -16.99 -3.29 10.29
C PHE A 229 -16.33 -4.10 9.18
N ASN A 230 -15.08 -3.83 8.92
CA ASN A 230 -14.29 -4.53 7.93
C ASN A 230 -13.52 -5.68 8.55
N LEU A 231 -13.43 -6.79 7.85
CA LEU A 231 -12.64 -7.95 8.21
C LEU A 231 -11.70 -8.34 7.06
N VAL A 232 -10.43 -8.51 7.39
CA VAL A 232 -9.46 -9.21 6.53
C VAL A 232 -9.02 -10.46 7.29
N LEU A 233 -9.28 -11.62 6.72
CA LEU A 233 -9.04 -12.90 7.35
C LEU A 233 -7.98 -13.63 6.53
N SER A 234 -6.75 -13.66 7.04
CA SER A 234 -5.59 -14.28 6.39
C SER A 234 -5.45 -15.73 6.82
N HIS A 235 -5.10 -16.59 5.88
CA HIS A 235 -4.82 -17.99 6.17
C HIS A 235 -3.81 -18.60 5.17
N HIS A 236 -3.24 -19.73 5.53
CA HIS A 236 -2.34 -20.50 4.69
C HIS A 236 -3.00 -21.81 4.24
N PRO A 237 -3.69 -21.84 3.07
CA PRO A 237 -4.19 -23.10 2.52
C PRO A 237 -3.04 -24.04 2.13
N SER A 238 -3.34 -25.32 1.91
CA SER A 238 -2.36 -26.34 1.51
C SER A 238 -1.68 -26.05 0.17
N GLU A 239 -2.39 -25.32 -0.72
CA GLU A 239 -1.88 -24.97 -2.05
C GLU A 239 -1.89 -23.45 -2.27
N LYS A 240 -0.98 -22.98 -3.13
CA LYS A 240 -0.91 -21.56 -3.51
C LYS A 240 -2.15 -21.14 -4.32
N VAL A 241 -2.82 -20.09 -3.86
CA VAL A 241 -3.88 -19.43 -4.61
C VAL A 241 -3.23 -18.45 -5.58
N ARG A 242 -3.49 -18.60 -6.89
CA ARG A 242 -2.87 -17.75 -7.94
C ARG A 242 -3.83 -16.76 -8.58
N ALA A 243 -5.11 -16.91 -8.35
CA ALA A 243 -6.14 -16.02 -8.85
C ALA A 243 -7.22 -15.80 -7.80
N THR A 244 -7.93 -14.70 -7.89
CA THR A 244 -9.11 -14.44 -7.05
C THR A 244 -10.14 -15.53 -7.27
N GLN A 245 -10.65 -16.09 -6.18
CA GLN A 245 -11.71 -17.08 -6.17
C GLN A 245 -12.98 -16.41 -5.62
N PRO A 246 -13.91 -16.03 -6.50
CA PRO A 246 -15.19 -15.47 -6.07
C PRO A 246 -16.09 -16.58 -5.51
N ASN A 247 -16.98 -16.21 -4.62
CA ASN A 247 -18.04 -17.11 -4.08
C ASN A 247 -17.48 -18.39 -3.46
N VAL A 248 -16.45 -18.30 -2.64
CA VAL A 248 -15.93 -19.43 -1.86
C VAL A 248 -17.04 -19.90 -0.89
N PRO A 249 -17.24 -21.23 -0.70
CA PRO A 249 -18.20 -21.73 0.27
C PRO A 249 -17.98 -21.11 1.65
N ILE A 250 -19.01 -20.47 2.20
CA ILE A 250 -18.87 -19.74 3.47
C ILE A 250 -18.50 -20.64 4.65
N GLU A 251 -18.83 -21.91 4.57
CA GLU A 251 -18.49 -22.94 5.57
C GLU A 251 -16.98 -23.19 5.61
N GLU A 252 -16.27 -23.03 4.47
CA GLU A 252 -14.81 -23.12 4.43
C GLU A 252 -14.20 -22.03 5.30
N LEU A 253 -14.63 -20.77 5.10
CA LEU A 253 -14.21 -19.65 5.93
C LEU A 253 -14.56 -19.87 7.41
N ARG A 254 -15.78 -20.27 7.73
CA ARG A 254 -16.22 -20.50 9.11
C ARG A 254 -15.42 -21.62 9.78
N SER A 255 -15.09 -22.67 9.04
CA SER A 255 -14.29 -23.80 9.54
C SER A 255 -12.86 -23.36 9.89
N GLU A 256 -12.25 -22.51 9.06
CA GLU A 256 -10.88 -22.02 9.26
C GLU A 256 -10.75 -21.20 10.56
N TYR A 257 -11.76 -20.41 10.91
CA TYR A 257 -11.74 -19.51 12.08
C TYR A 257 -12.59 -19.99 13.26
N LYS A 258 -13.02 -21.26 13.29
CA LYS A 258 -13.93 -21.80 14.31
C LYS A 258 -13.38 -21.74 15.76
N ASP A 259 -12.04 -21.79 15.90
CA ASP A 259 -11.35 -21.82 17.18
C ASP A 259 -10.84 -20.42 17.62
N PHE A 260 -11.29 -19.36 16.94
CA PHE A 260 -10.99 -18.00 17.34
C PHE A 260 -11.91 -17.50 18.46
N ASP A 261 -11.54 -16.38 19.08
CA ASP A 261 -12.30 -15.67 20.12
C ASP A 261 -13.82 -15.70 19.82
N PRO A 262 -14.66 -16.11 20.76
CA PRO A 262 -16.10 -16.20 20.55
C PRO A 262 -16.75 -14.93 20.02
N ARG A 263 -16.24 -13.73 20.37
CA ARG A 263 -16.75 -12.43 19.92
C ARG A 263 -16.55 -12.26 18.41
N ILE A 264 -15.33 -12.50 17.91
CA ILE A 264 -15.04 -12.38 16.48
C ILE A 264 -15.69 -13.52 15.69
N LYS A 265 -15.77 -14.72 16.26
CA LYS A 265 -16.47 -15.84 15.63
C LYS A 265 -17.93 -15.52 15.34
N ARG A 266 -18.64 -14.85 16.28
CA ARG A 266 -20.03 -14.39 16.06
C ARG A 266 -20.13 -13.46 14.85
N ILE A 267 -19.14 -12.58 14.63
CA ILE A 267 -19.13 -11.69 13.49
C ILE A 267 -18.82 -12.47 12.20
N VAL A 268 -17.89 -13.44 12.24
CA VAL A 268 -17.62 -14.34 11.09
C VAL A 268 -18.89 -15.10 10.68
N ASP A 269 -19.69 -15.56 11.64
CA ASP A 269 -20.97 -16.24 11.39
C ASP A 269 -22.02 -15.31 10.72
N MET A 270 -21.87 -13.98 10.82
CA MET A 270 -22.73 -12.99 10.17
C MET A 270 -22.35 -12.76 8.69
N ILE A 271 -21.21 -13.21 8.22
CA ILE A 271 -20.76 -13.01 6.84
C ILE A 271 -21.63 -13.85 5.92
N PRO A 272 -22.31 -13.23 4.92
CA PRO A 272 -23.22 -13.97 4.03
C PRO A 272 -22.47 -14.69 2.89
N ASP A 273 -21.42 -14.06 2.37
CA ASP A 273 -20.61 -14.54 1.24
C ASP A 273 -19.19 -13.97 1.36
N THR A 274 -18.24 -14.59 0.67
CA THR A 274 -16.86 -14.12 0.66
C THR A 274 -16.14 -14.54 -0.61
N SER A 275 -15.07 -13.82 -0.91
CA SER A 275 -14.08 -14.17 -1.94
C SER A 275 -12.72 -14.38 -1.31
N ARG A 276 -11.90 -15.24 -1.90
CA ARG A 276 -10.52 -15.49 -1.48
C ARG A 276 -9.54 -14.84 -2.47
N TRP A 277 -8.61 -14.07 -1.95
CA TRP A 277 -7.66 -13.28 -2.71
C TRP A 277 -6.26 -13.79 -2.50
N PRO A 278 -5.47 -14.04 -3.57
CA PRO A 278 -4.06 -14.34 -3.43
C PRO A 278 -3.31 -13.10 -2.93
N LEU A 279 -2.26 -13.31 -2.14
CA LEU A 279 -1.31 -12.26 -1.81
C LEU A 279 -0.15 -12.34 -2.79
N MET A 280 -0.19 -11.49 -3.80
CA MET A 280 0.78 -11.48 -4.90
C MET A 280 1.86 -10.44 -4.68
N VAL A 281 3.09 -10.75 -5.09
CA VAL A 281 4.24 -9.85 -4.98
C VAL A 281 4.90 -9.70 -6.35
N THR A 282 5.28 -8.47 -6.67
CA THR A 282 6.08 -8.13 -7.85
C THR A 282 7.47 -7.68 -7.40
N GLY A 283 8.49 -8.15 -8.09
CA GLY A 283 9.86 -7.72 -7.85
C GLY A 283 10.60 -8.49 -6.74
N PRO A 284 11.77 -7.99 -6.32
CA PRO A 284 12.34 -6.69 -6.74
C PRO A 284 12.70 -6.65 -8.23
N LEU A 285 12.43 -5.50 -8.86
CA LEU A 285 12.89 -5.20 -10.20
C LEU A 285 14.27 -4.53 -10.13
N GLU A 286 15.12 -4.76 -11.14
CA GLU A 286 16.41 -4.09 -11.25
C GLU A 286 16.29 -2.61 -11.65
N SER A 287 15.20 -2.27 -12.33
CA SER A 287 14.84 -0.92 -12.73
C SER A 287 13.32 -0.82 -12.85
N TRP A 288 12.77 0.39 -12.67
CA TRP A 288 11.35 0.67 -12.87
C TRP A 288 11.07 1.41 -14.18
N SER A 289 12.07 1.65 -15.00
CA SER A 289 11.93 2.46 -16.21
C SER A 289 12.48 1.82 -17.46
N SER A 290 12.09 2.38 -18.61
CA SER A 290 12.68 2.07 -19.90
C SER A 290 14.14 2.52 -19.98
N PRO A 291 14.96 1.96 -20.87
CA PRO A 291 16.35 2.40 -21.07
C PRO A 291 16.48 3.90 -21.44
N ARG A 292 15.46 4.48 -22.11
CA ARG A 292 15.40 5.92 -22.45
C ARG A 292 14.86 6.79 -21.34
N LYS A 293 14.41 6.20 -20.23
CA LYS A 293 13.82 6.93 -19.09
C LYS A 293 12.55 7.75 -19.46
N ASN A 294 11.83 7.36 -20.50
CA ASN A 294 10.59 7.99 -20.95
C ASN A 294 9.33 7.16 -20.62
N VAL A 295 9.50 5.93 -20.08
CA VAL A 295 8.43 5.12 -19.46
C VAL A 295 8.88 4.70 -18.09
N VAL A 296 8.02 4.83 -17.07
CA VAL A 296 8.34 4.48 -15.68
C VAL A 296 7.16 3.78 -15.01
N LEU A 297 7.44 2.84 -14.11
CA LEU A 297 6.44 2.12 -13.31
C LEU A 297 6.31 2.74 -11.92
N MET A 298 5.13 2.58 -11.32
CA MET A 298 4.84 2.91 -9.93
C MET A 298 3.80 1.99 -9.32
N GLY A 299 3.72 1.99 -8.00
CA GLY A 299 2.72 1.22 -7.26
C GLY A 299 2.79 -0.28 -7.55
N ASP A 300 1.66 -0.97 -7.56
CA ASP A 300 1.59 -2.42 -7.77
C ASP A 300 2.12 -2.87 -9.14
N ALA A 301 2.22 -1.97 -10.11
CA ALA A 301 2.89 -2.27 -11.38
C ALA A 301 4.38 -2.54 -11.19
N ALA A 302 5.01 -1.91 -10.21
CA ALA A 302 6.44 -2.05 -9.90
C ALA A 302 6.72 -2.96 -8.69
N HIS A 303 5.91 -2.87 -7.64
CA HIS A 303 6.24 -3.42 -6.32
C HIS A 303 5.02 -3.85 -5.50
N SER A 304 4.09 -4.59 -6.10
CA SER A 304 2.98 -5.16 -5.33
C SER A 304 3.49 -5.91 -4.11
N MET A 305 2.77 -5.85 -3.00
CA MET A 305 3.22 -6.38 -1.72
C MET A 305 2.10 -7.09 -0.96
N VAL A 306 2.49 -7.96 -0.02
CA VAL A 306 1.53 -8.56 0.90
C VAL A 306 0.89 -7.50 1.80
N ASN A 307 -0.33 -7.74 2.26
CA ASN A 307 -1.18 -6.74 2.91
C ASN A 307 -0.94 -6.53 4.41
N HIS A 308 0.05 -7.19 5.01
CA HIS A 308 0.22 -7.26 6.48
C HIS A 308 0.57 -5.93 7.17
N MET A 309 0.93 -4.90 6.41
CA MET A 309 1.19 -3.53 6.92
C MET A 309 0.26 -2.48 6.33
N ALA A 310 -0.69 -2.88 5.47
CA ALA A 310 -1.62 -1.99 4.78
C ALA A 310 -0.94 -0.83 4.01
N GLN A 311 0.29 -1.05 3.48
CA GLN A 311 1.14 0.01 2.92
C GLN A 311 1.13 0.11 1.38
N GLY A 312 0.50 -0.82 0.66
CA GLY A 312 0.54 -0.81 -0.81
C GLY A 312 0.04 0.50 -1.43
N ALA A 313 -1.15 0.96 -1.03
CA ALA A 313 -1.71 2.20 -1.56
C ALA A 313 -0.92 3.44 -1.12
N ALA A 314 -0.49 3.50 0.15
CA ALA A 314 0.35 4.60 0.64
C ALA A 314 1.66 4.68 -0.14
N THR A 315 2.33 3.55 -0.38
CA THR A 315 3.57 3.50 -1.16
C THR A 315 3.34 3.98 -2.60
N ALA A 316 2.21 3.60 -3.23
CA ALA A 316 1.87 4.07 -4.57
C ALA A 316 1.59 5.59 -4.61
N MET A 317 0.92 6.15 -3.59
CA MET A 317 0.73 7.61 -3.48
C MET A 317 2.05 8.35 -3.27
N GLU A 318 2.95 7.81 -2.43
CA GLU A 318 4.30 8.33 -2.21
C GLU A 318 5.14 8.32 -3.51
N ASP A 319 5.02 7.27 -4.33
CA ASP A 319 5.70 7.21 -5.63
C ASP A 319 5.26 8.36 -6.53
N GLY A 320 3.94 8.58 -6.65
CA GLY A 320 3.37 9.66 -7.44
C GLY A 320 3.81 11.03 -6.94
N ALA A 321 3.83 11.23 -5.63
CA ALA A 321 4.27 12.48 -5.00
C ALA A 321 5.74 12.78 -5.28
N PHE A 322 6.62 11.79 -5.10
CA PHE A 322 8.06 11.92 -5.34
C PHE A 322 8.34 12.19 -6.82
N LEU A 323 7.76 11.37 -7.71
CA LEU A 323 7.94 11.48 -9.15
C LEU A 323 7.48 12.85 -9.67
N ALA A 324 6.34 13.35 -9.18
CA ALA A 324 5.82 14.66 -9.57
C ALA A 324 6.76 15.82 -9.20
N LYS A 325 7.43 15.77 -8.04
CA LYS A 325 8.46 16.75 -7.68
C LYS A 325 9.65 16.71 -8.65
N CYS A 326 10.12 15.51 -9.01
CA CYS A 326 11.20 15.36 -9.99
C CYS A 326 10.81 15.90 -11.37
N ILE A 327 9.61 15.59 -11.86
CA ILE A 327 9.13 16.07 -13.17
C ILE A 327 8.81 17.57 -13.15
N GLY A 328 8.35 18.10 -12.03
CA GLY A 328 8.24 19.55 -11.83
C GLY A 328 9.58 20.27 -12.00
N ALA A 329 10.68 19.68 -11.51
CA ALA A 329 12.03 20.22 -11.72
C ALA A 329 12.46 20.14 -13.20
N VAL A 330 12.03 19.12 -13.95
CA VAL A 330 12.23 19.04 -15.41
C VAL A 330 11.46 20.16 -16.12
N ALA A 331 10.18 20.37 -15.77
CA ALA A 331 9.37 21.44 -16.36
C ALA A 331 9.95 22.84 -16.10
N GLN A 332 10.65 23.02 -14.98
CA GLN A 332 11.38 24.26 -14.64
C GLN A 332 12.74 24.35 -15.34
N GLY A 333 13.18 23.33 -16.09
CA GLY A 333 14.48 23.30 -16.77
C GLY A 333 15.67 23.12 -15.86
N SER A 334 15.48 22.70 -14.60
CA SER A 334 16.55 22.48 -13.62
C SER A 334 17.11 21.06 -13.65
N LEU A 335 16.37 20.11 -14.24
CA LEU A 335 16.75 18.69 -14.34
C LEU A 335 16.39 18.16 -15.72
N SER A 336 17.14 17.16 -16.24
CA SER A 336 16.73 16.42 -17.43
C SER A 336 15.74 15.31 -17.07
N LEU A 337 14.88 14.90 -18.02
CA LEU A 337 13.96 13.79 -17.81
C LEU A 337 14.67 12.48 -17.40
N PRO A 338 15.76 12.05 -18.08
CA PRO A 338 16.50 10.88 -17.65
C PRO A 338 17.06 10.96 -16.22
N ASP A 339 17.55 12.13 -15.82
CA ASP A 339 18.07 12.35 -14.47
C ASP A 339 16.94 12.31 -13.43
N ALA A 340 15.78 12.90 -13.74
CA ALA A 340 14.61 12.88 -12.88
C ALA A 340 14.12 11.46 -12.60
N ILE A 341 14.03 10.62 -13.64
CA ILE A 341 13.62 9.23 -13.50
C ILE A 341 14.70 8.41 -12.76
N SER A 342 15.98 8.67 -13.02
CA SER A 342 17.07 8.00 -12.29
C SER A 342 17.06 8.34 -10.81
N LEU A 343 16.82 9.61 -10.46
CA LEU A 343 16.69 10.05 -9.06
C LEU A 343 15.46 9.40 -8.38
N TYR A 344 14.33 9.34 -9.08
CA TYR A 344 13.14 8.65 -8.60
C TYR A 344 13.43 7.18 -8.26
N GLU A 345 14.02 6.44 -9.18
CA GLU A 345 14.39 5.03 -8.96
C GLU A 345 15.35 4.88 -7.77
N GLN A 346 16.41 5.69 -7.74
CA GLN A 346 17.44 5.65 -6.69
C GLN A 346 16.85 5.82 -5.29
N GLU A 347 15.89 6.71 -5.13
CA GLU A 347 15.34 7.06 -3.82
C GLU A 347 14.10 6.22 -3.47
N ARG A 348 13.27 5.84 -4.45
CA ARG A 348 12.00 5.14 -4.18
C ARG A 348 12.10 3.63 -4.17
N MET A 349 12.92 3.02 -5.04
CA MET A 349 13.08 1.56 -5.06
C MET A 349 13.50 0.99 -3.69
N PRO A 350 14.50 1.55 -2.99
CA PRO A 350 14.86 1.08 -1.65
C PRO A 350 13.74 1.23 -0.63
N LYS A 351 12.93 2.30 -0.72
CA LYS A 351 11.81 2.54 0.21
C LYS A 351 10.68 1.54 0.00
N ALA A 352 10.28 1.30 -1.25
CA ALA A 352 9.25 0.32 -1.57
C ALA A 352 9.70 -1.10 -1.18
N PHE A 353 10.93 -1.47 -1.49
CA PHE A 353 11.50 -2.76 -1.09
C PHE A 353 11.51 -2.95 0.44
N MET A 354 11.94 -1.91 1.18
CA MET A 354 11.89 -1.94 2.64
C MET A 354 10.48 -2.20 3.16
N LYS A 355 9.45 -1.54 2.60
CA LYS A 355 8.04 -1.74 2.99
C LYS A 355 7.53 -3.14 2.64
N GLN A 356 7.94 -3.71 1.49
CA GLN A 356 7.67 -5.11 1.18
C GLN A 356 8.23 -6.05 2.26
N GLN A 357 9.50 -5.86 2.66
CA GLN A 357 10.17 -6.70 3.67
C GLN A 357 9.53 -6.57 5.05
N VAL A 358 9.19 -5.35 5.48
CA VAL A 358 8.47 -5.12 6.74
C VAL A 358 7.09 -5.77 6.72
N SER A 359 6.41 -5.76 5.58
CA SER A 359 5.12 -6.46 5.43
C SER A 359 5.28 -7.97 5.59
N PHE A 360 6.31 -8.59 5.02
CA PHE A 360 6.63 -10.01 5.23
C PHE A 360 6.94 -10.31 6.69
N LEU A 361 7.76 -9.47 7.32
CA LEU A 361 8.12 -9.63 8.74
C LEU A 361 6.87 -9.61 9.62
N ASN A 362 5.96 -8.65 9.40
CA ASN A 362 4.73 -8.56 10.17
C ASN A 362 3.83 -9.78 9.97
N GLY A 363 3.71 -10.26 8.74
CA GLY A 363 3.00 -11.51 8.45
C GLY A 363 3.59 -12.71 9.22
N ALA A 364 4.92 -12.84 9.24
CA ALA A 364 5.60 -13.90 9.99
C ALA A 364 5.34 -13.80 11.51
N ILE A 365 5.38 -12.58 12.06
CA ILE A 365 5.07 -12.31 13.48
C ILE A 365 3.65 -12.75 13.82
N TRP A 366 2.68 -12.48 12.97
CA TRP A 366 1.27 -12.75 13.24
C TRP A 366 0.88 -14.22 13.10
N HIS A 367 1.63 -14.99 12.29
CA HIS A 367 1.36 -16.40 12.01
C HIS A 367 2.19 -17.39 12.87
N LEU A 368 2.91 -16.93 13.88
CA LEU A 368 3.72 -17.80 14.73
C LEU A 368 2.89 -18.90 15.39
N PRO A 369 3.37 -20.16 15.36
CA PRO A 369 2.76 -21.22 16.15
C PRO A 369 2.94 -20.98 17.65
N ASP A 370 2.05 -21.58 18.45
CA ASP A 370 2.20 -21.57 19.90
C ASP A 370 3.56 -22.16 20.30
N GLY A 371 4.21 -21.52 21.27
CA GLY A 371 5.52 -21.94 21.74
C GLY A 371 6.49 -20.79 22.04
N PRO A 372 7.79 -21.07 22.19
CA PRO A 372 8.77 -20.08 22.68
C PRO A 372 8.83 -18.80 21.84
N LYS A 373 8.71 -18.89 20.50
CA LYS A 373 8.75 -17.71 19.62
C LYS A 373 7.50 -16.83 19.80
N GLN A 374 6.32 -17.43 19.91
CA GLN A 374 5.09 -16.71 20.18
C GLN A 374 5.13 -16.06 21.58
N GLN A 375 5.65 -16.78 22.58
CA GLN A 375 5.80 -16.23 23.94
C GLN A 375 6.78 -15.05 23.96
N ALA A 376 7.89 -15.13 23.24
CA ALA A 376 8.84 -14.02 23.10
C ALA A 376 8.21 -12.80 22.40
N ARG A 377 7.41 -13.03 21.35
CA ARG A 377 6.63 -11.98 20.68
C ARG A 377 5.70 -11.28 21.67
N ASP A 378 4.90 -12.04 22.43
CA ASP A 378 3.94 -11.49 23.37
C ASP A 378 4.66 -10.73 24.51
N ALA A 379 5.75 -11.25 25.02
CA ALA A 379 6.58 -10.58 26.02
C ALA A 379 7.17 -9.25 25.51
N ALA A 380 7.52 -9.16 24.22
CA ALA A 380 8.00 -7.92 23.62
C ALA A 380 6.91 -6.84 23.49
N MET A 381 5.63 -7.23 23.49
CA MET A 381 4.49 -6.31 23.49
C MET A 381 4.02 -5.92 24.91
N ALA A 382 4.41 -6.68 25.96
CA ALA A 382 3.92 -6.49 27.32
C ALA A 382 4.06 -5.06 27.87
N PRO A 383 5.13 -4.28 27.57
CA PRO A 383 5.22 -2.89 28.03
C PRO A 383 4.07 -2.00 27.55
N GLU A 384 3.46 -2.31 26.40
CA GLU A 384 2.32 -1.56 25.85
C GLU A 384 1.08 -1.69 26.76
N LEU A 385 0.88 -2.87 27.38
CA LEU A 385 -0.21 -3.12 28.34
C LEU A 385 -0.02 -2.33 29.64
N GLU A 386 1.21 -1.93 29.96
CA GLU A 386 1.55 -1.07 31.09
C GLU A 386 1.45 0.43 30.73
N GLY A 387 0.97 0.77 29.52
CA GLY A 387 0.86 2.14 29.04
C GLY A 387 2.16 2.76 28.54
N LYS A 388 3.19 1.96 28.26
CA LYS A 388 4.46 2.40 27.67
C LYS A 388 4.35 2.32 26.16
N TYR A 389 4.16 3.46 25.50
CA TYR A 389 4.03 3.57 24.06
C TYR A 389 5.30 4.09 23.40
N LEU A 390 5.43 3.89 22.10
CA LEU A 390 6.63 4.24 21.32
C LEU A 390 7.91 3.66 21.94
N VAL A 391 7.81 2.46 22.46
CA VAL A 391 8.92 1.63 22.90
C VAL A 391 9.12 0.51 21.88
N ARG A 392 10.34 -0.02 21.84
CA ARG A 392 10.62 -1.13 20.93
C ARG A 392 9.69 -2.31 21.20
N SER A 393 8.95 -2.73 20.21
CA SER A 393 7.89 -3.74 20.33
C SER A 393 7.81 -4.63 19.10
N SER A 394 7.36 -5.86 19.26
CA SER A 394 7.01 -6.75 18.14
C SER A 394 5.67 -6.37 17.48
N ASN A 395 4.92 -5.44 18.06
CA ASN A 395 3.82 -4.75 17.41
C ASN A 395 4.38 -3.65 16.49
N LEU A 396 4.54 -3.95 15.21
CA LEU A 396 5.16 -3.02 14.26
C LEU A 396 4.34 -1.73 14.02
N TYR A 397 3.08 -1.70 14.43
CA TYR A 397 2.26 -0.48 14.39
C TYR A 397 2.58 0.49 15.54
N GLY A 398 3.20 0.01 16.63
CA GLY A 398 3.61 0.81 17.79
C GLY A 398 5.13 0.95 17.95
N ASP A 399 5.92 0.17 17.20
CA ASP A 399 7.38 0.24 17.25
C ASP A 399 7.91 1.56 16.69
N PRO A 400 8.73 2.33 17.45
CA PRO A 400 9.13 3.67 17.05
C PRO A 400 9.89 3.73 15.75
N GLN A 401 10.72 2.75 15.43
CA GLN A 401 11.47 2.73 14.17
C GLN A 401 10.52 2.49 13.00
N THR A 402 9.60 1.55 13.12
CA THR A 402 8.57 1.28 12.10
C THR A 402 7.64 2.47 11.93
N VAL A 403 7.22 3.08 13.03
CA VAL A 403 6.37 4.28 13.01
C VAL A 403 7.05 5.40 12.22
N LEU A 404 8.32 5.69 12.45
CA LEU A 404 9.03 6.75 11.75
C LEU A 404 9.34 6.41 10.29
N GLU A 405 9.83 5.20 10.01
CA GLU A 405 10.34 4.86 8.67
C GLU A 405 9.22 4.46 7.68
N VAL A 406 8.15 3.84 8.17
CA VAL A 406 7.05 3.32 7.34
C VAL A 406 5.89 4.31 7.31
N TYR A 407 5.40 4.71 8.49
CA TYR A 407 4.23 5.56 8.61
C TYR A 407 4.56 7.05 8.69
N GLY A 408 5.74 7.40 9.19
CA GLY A 408 6.24 8.76 9.32
C GLY A 408 6.88 9.31 8.04
N TYR A 409 7.03 8.52 7.00
CA TYR A 409 7.68 8.93 5.76
C TYR A 409 6.89 10.03 5.03
N ASP A 410 7.59 11.09 4.59
CA ASP A 410 7.06 12.19 3.81
C ASP A 410 7.74 12.21 2.44
N ALA A 411 7.02 11.77 1.42
CA ALA A 411 7.57 11.61 0.08
C ALA A 411 7.89 12.95 -0.61
N GLU A 412 7.08 14.00 -0.36
CA GLU A 412 7.34 15.32 -0.95
C GLU A 412 8.58 15.98 -0.33
N ALA A 413 8.69 15.95 1.01
CA ALA A 413 9.88 16.46 1.70
C ALA A 413 11.14 15.70 1.29
N HIS A 414 11.07 14.37 1.22
CA HIS A 414 12.21 13.56 0.77
C HIS A 414 12.60 13.88 -0.68
N ALA A 415 11.64 14.10 -1.58
CA ALA A 415 11.93 14.49 -2.96
C ALA A 415 12.63 15.85 -3.04
N GLU A 416 12.19 16.83 -2.24
CA GLU A 416 12.82 18.15 -2.16
C GLU A 416 14.27 18.06 -1.65
N GLU A 417 14.52 17.27 -0.61
CA GLU A 417 15.87 17.01 -0.11
C GLU A 417 16.76 16.30 -1.15
N ALA A 418 16.20 15.28 -1.84
CA ALA A 418 16.91 14.53 -2.87
C ALA A 418 17.29 15.42 -4.06
N LEU A 419 16.35 16.25 -4.53
CA LEU A 419 16.58 17.24 -5.57
C LEU A 419 17.65 18.26 -5.15
N ALA A 420 17.57 18.78 -3.94
CA ALA A 420 18.58 19.71 -3.43
C ALA A 420 19.98 19.08 -3.38
N ARG A 421 20.10 17.84 -2.88
CA ARG A 421 21.38 17.09 -2.90
C ARG A 421 21.89 16.89 -4.32
N TYR A 422 21.03 16.44 -5.23
CA TYR A 422 21.40 16.20 -6.63
C TYR A 422 21.89 17.48 -7.32
N LEU A 423 21.17 18.58 -7.19
CA LEU A 423 21.53 19.87 -7.83
C LEU A 423 22.83 20.47 -7.26
N ASN A 424 23.09 20.27 -5.97
CA ASN A 424 24.32 20.75 -5.32
C ASN A 424 25.55 19.89 -5.67
N ASN A 425 25.37 18.58 -5.89
CA ASN A 425 26.47 17.62 -6.10
C ASN A 425 26.67 17.25 -7.59
N ARG A 426 26.24 18.06 -8.54
CA ARG A 426 26.30 17.78 -10.00
C ARG A 426 27.65 17.33 -10.56
N LYS A 427 28.74 17.40 -9.80
CA LYS A 427 30.10 17.03 -10.24
C LYS A 427 30.49 15.58 -9.93
N ASP A 428 29.74 14.85 -9.09
CA ASP A 428 30.17 13.55 -8.54
C ASP A 428 29.21 12.38 -8.77
N VAL A 429 28.30 12.49 -9.75
CA VAL A 429 27.31 11.43 -9.96
C VAL A 429 27.82 10.36 -10.92
N THR A 430 28.70 9.51 -10.41
CA THR A 430 28.90 8.15 -10.95
C THR A 430 28.18 7.19 -10.01
N HIS A 431 26.93 6.83 -10.31
CA HIS A 431 26.19 5.88 -9.47
C HIS A 431 25.94 4.57 -10.17
N PRO A 432 26.45 3.47 -9.63
CA PRO A 432 25.79 2.20 -9.82
C PRO A 432 24.56 2.19 -8.89
N VAL A 433 23.37 1.92 -9.43
CA VAL A 433 22.20 1.48 -8.67
C VAL A 433 22.51 0.07 -8.12
N THR A 434 23.36 -0.02 -7.12
CA THR A 434 23.69 -1.26 -6.41
C THR A 434 23.53 -1.06 -4.91
N GLY A 435 22.50 -0.34 -4.52
CA GLY A 435 22.12 -0.27 -3.14
C GLY A 435 21.12 -1.38 -2.82
N ILE A 436 21.61 -2.61 -2.61
CA ILE A 436 20.88 -3.54 -1.76
C ILE A 436 20.74 -2.82 -0.41
N VAL A 437 19.52 -2.37 -0.11
CA VAL A 437 19.19 -1.88 1.23
C VAL A 437 19.65 -2.95 2.20
N PRO A 438 20.40 -2.60 3.28
CA PRO A 438 20.73 -3.56 4.33
C PRO A 438 19.44 -4.30 4.66
N SER A 439 19.44 -5.64 4.57
CA SER A 439 18.23 -6.41 4.70
C SER A 439 17.49 -5.94 5.96
N VAL A 440 16.16 -5.86 5.89
CA VAL A 440 15.29 -5.56 7.06
C VAL A 440 15.67 -6.45 8.22
N GLU A 441 16.15 -7.68 7.94
CA GLU A 441 16.77 -8.60 8.89
C GLU A 441 17.81 -7.95 9.78
N LYS A 442 18.74 -7.13 9.25
CA LYS A 442 19.77 -6.47 10.06
C LYS A 442 19.20 -5.38 10.97
N LYS A 443 18.14 -4.69 10.55
CA LYS A 443 17.47 -3.67 11.37
C LYS A 443 16.66 -4.27 12.51
N TYR A 444 16.08 -5.45 12.29
CA TYR A 444 15.22 -6.15 13.25
C TYR A 444 15.91 -7.38 13.91
N VAL A 445 17.19 -7.61 13.62
CA VAL A 445 18.04 -8.60 14.33
C VAL A 445 18.02 -8.32 15.83
N GLY A 446 17.65 -9.33 16.59
CA GLY A 446 17.55 -9.27 18.06
C GLY A 446 16.12 -9.26 18.60
N TRP A 447 15.09 -9.18 17.77
CA TRP A 447 13.70 -9.41 18.19
C TRP A 447 13.34 -10.89 18.21
N PHE A 448 13.91 -11.62 17.26
CA PHE A 448 13.83 -13.08 17.19
C PHE A 448 15.24 -13.59 16.93
N THR A 449 15.68 -14.58 17.68
CA THR A 449 17.01 -15.21 17.53
C THR A 449 17.16 -15.95 16.19
N SER A 450 16.10 -16.08 15.41
CA SER A 450 16.09 -16.50 14.01
C SER A 450 14.79 -16.02 13.35
N LEU A 451 14.88 -15.43 12.16
CA LEU A 451 13.71 -15.23 11.31
C LEU A 451 13.13 -16.59 10.91
N PRO A 452 11.81 -16.72 10.71
CA PRO A 452 11.21 -17.94 10.20
C PRO A 452 11.88 -18.39 8.90
N GLU A 453 12.05 -19.69 8.70
CA GLU A 453 12.66 -20.26 7.48
C GLU A 453 11.94 -19.80 6.20
N SER A 454 10.63 -19.48 6.29
CA SER A 454 9.84 -18.92 5.19
C SER A 454 10.38 -17.57 4.68
N MET A 455 11.08 -16.78 5.50
CA MET A 455 11.71 -15.55 5.06
C MET A 455 13.13 -15.76 4.49
N SER A 456 13.82 -16.83 4.87
CA SER A 456 15.11 -17.18 4.28
C SER A 456 14.96 -17.78 2.87
N GLN A 457 13.79 -18.31 2.55
CA GLN A 457 13.46 -18.85 1.23
C GLN A 457 12.87 -17.83 0.27
N ALA A 458 12.34 -16.71 0.78
CA ALA A 458 12.01 -15.54 -0.02
C ALA A 458 13.30 -14.76 -0.38
N ARG A 459 14.29 -15.47 -0.92
CA ARG A 459 15.34 -14.84 -1.70
C ARG A 459 14.71 -14.42 -3.02
N LEU A 460 14.25 -13.18 -3.02
CA LEU A 460 14.01 -12.43 -4.22
C LEU A 460 15.34 -11.98 -4.78
#